data_f86b0ed0e5e0af42ad4e0e2bae05b611
#
_entry.id   f86b0ed0e5e0af42ad4e0e2bae05b611
#
_cell.length_a   1.000
_cell.length_b   1.000
_cell.length_c   1.000
_cell.angle_alpha   90.00
_cell.angle_beta   90.00
_cell.angle_gamma   90.00
#
_symmetry.space_group_name_H-M   'P 1'
#
loop_
_entity.id
_entity.type
_entity.pdbx_description
1 polymer ?
#
loop_
_entity_poly.entity_id
_entity_poly.type
_entity_poly.pdbx_seq_one_letter_code
_entity_poly.pdbx_strand_id
1 'polypeptide(L)'
;MDIIKGSPVLQVQNINVTYGNFKAVRDVSFDVKAGEIFGLLGPNGAGKTSTLSAVEGLVKYDAGTITIAGFDNRKEPLNARANMGVQLQSTSFQTELKVQEILKLYSGICGVDLNKQRLQQLLADIGLEDSAHKKYGELSGGQQQRVSLAIATIHEPVLIMLDEPTTGLDPQSRRQLWERIEGMREKGHGVLLTTHSMEEAEAVCDRIAIIDHGRVIAIETPEIMIEKHKGDAEVIAASRKGKVTLEDVFIGLTGKALRN
;
A
#
# COMPACT_ATOMS: atom_id res chain seq x y z
N MET A 1 22.27 1.79 -1.73
CA MET A 1 22.10 3.26 -1.59
C MET A 1 21.59 3.48 -0.18
N ASP A 2 22.36 4.16 0.67
CA ASP A 2 21.92 4.39 2.06
C ASP A 2 20.75 5.37 2.04
N ILE A 3 19.56 4.86 2.38
CA ILE A 3 18.34 5.66 2.41
C ILE A 3 18.34 6.46 3.70
N ILE A 4 18.39 7.79 3.58
CA ILE A 4 18.27 8.67 4.75
C ILE A 4 16.80 8.68 5.18
N LYS A 5 16.53 8.28 6.43
CA LYS A 5 15.18 8.30 7.00
C LYS A 5 14.54 9.69 6.81
N GLY A 6 13.31 9.72 6.31
CA GLY A 6 12.58 10.96 6.00
C GLY A 6 12.83 11.54 4.60
N SER A 7 13.77 10.97 3.79
CA SER A 7 13.89 11.36 2.39
C SER A 7 12.75 10.74 1.55
N PRO A 8 12.27 11.42 0.50
CA PRO A 8 11.22 10.88 -0.35
C PRO A 8 11.73 9.69 -1.16
N VAL A 9 11.05 8.53 -1.02
CA VAL A 9 11.28 7.32 -1.82
C VAL A 9 10.31 7.21 -2.98
N LEU A 10 9.14 7.86 -2.88
CA LEU A 10 8.19 8.05 -3.96
C LEU A 10 7.82 9.52 -4.05
N GLN A 11 7.80 10.06 -5.25
CA GLN A 11 7.22 11.38 -5.54
C GLN A 11 6.28 11.26 -6.73
N VAL A 12 5.04 11.68 -6.53
CA VAL A 12 3.99 11.74 -7.55
C VAL A 12 3.63 13.20 -7.72
N GLN A 13 3.75 13.75 -8.95
CA GLN A 13 3.53 15.17 -9.22
C GLN A 13 2.58 15.36 -10.39
N ASN A 14 1.41 15.94 -10.11
CA ASN A 14 0.40 16.38 -11.07
C ASN A 14 -0.01 15.27 -12.08
N ILE A 15 -0.10 14.01 -11.61
CA ILE A 15 -0.44 12.91 -12.52
C ILE A 15 -1.90 12.96 -12.94
N ASN A 16 -2.12 12.62 -14.20
CA ASN A 16 -3.44 12.47 -14.80
C ASN A 16 -3.52 11.12 -15.50
N VAL A 17 -4.61 10.36 -15.27
CA VAL A 17 -4.88 9.07 -15.93
C VAL A 17 -6.26 9.08 -16.52
N THR A 18 -6.36 8.74 -17.82
CA THR A 18 -7.63 8.70 -18.56
C THR A 18 -7.80 7.33 -19.22
N TYR A 19 -8.97 6.73 -19.07
CA TYR A 19 -9.40 5.52 -19.76
C TYR A 19 -10.52 5.88 -20.74
N GLY A 20 -10.20 5.96 -22.03
CA GLY A 20 -11.12 6.47 -23.03
C GLY A 20 -11.55 7.90 -22.70
N ASN A 21 -12.82 8.11 -22.39
CA ASN A 21 -13.37 9.41 -21.98
C ASN A 21 -13.43 9.61 -20.45
N PHE A 22 -13.05 8.60 -19.68
CA PHE A 22 -13.14 8.66 -18.22
C PHE A 22 -11.81 9.07 -17.60
N LYS A 23 -11.79 10.24 -16.92
CA LYS A 23 -10.62 10.70 -16.15
C LYS A 23 -10.64 10.08 -14.77
N ALA A 24 -9.85 9.02 -14.58
CA ALA A 24 -9.75 8.28 -13.33
C ALA A 24 -8.86 8.96 -12.30
N VAL A 25 -7.82 9.67 -12.74
CA VAL A 25 -6.90 10.43 -11.87
C VAL A 25 -6.75 11.83 -12.45
N ARG A 26 -6.84 12.85 -11.58
CA ARG A 26 -6.91 14.25 -11.97
C ARG A 26 -6.00 15.09 -11.08
N ASP A 27 -4.82 15.42 -11.60
CA ASP A 27 -3.86 16.31 -10.95
C ASP A 27 -3.45 15.83 -9.54
N VAL A 28 -3.19 14.54 -9.40
CA VAL A 28 -2.82 13.94 -8.12
C VAL A 28 -1.34 14.15 -7.84
N SER A 29 -1.04 14.68 -6.64
CA SER A 29 0.32 14.90 -6.16
C SER A 29 0.43 14.46 -4.70
N PHE A 30 1.47 13.69 -4.36
CA PHE A 30 1.86 13.30 -3.01
C PHE A 30 3.28 12.73 -3.02
N ASP A 31 3.85 12.56 -1.83
CA ASP A 31 5.13 11.90 -1.62
C ASP A 31 5.02 10.84 -0.52
N VAL A 32 5.90 9.83 -0.58
CA VAL A 32 6.10 8.84 0.51
C VAL A 32 7.58 8.90 0.90
N LYS A 33 7.84 8.94 2.21
CA LYS A 33 9.20 9.04 2.75
C LYS A 33 9.73 7.68 3.20
N ALA A 34 11.02 7.56 3.28
CA ALA A 34 11.69 6.43 3.90
C ALA A 34 11.30 6.33 5.38
N GLY A 35 10.86 5.15 5.82
CA GLY A 35 10.37 4.93 7.18
C GLY A 35 9.01 5.60 7.47
N GLU A 36 8.16 5.73 6.46
CA GLU A 36 6.80 6.26 6.55
C GLU A 36 5.78 5.25 6.01
N ILE A 37 4.64 5.13 6.65
CA ILE A 37 3.44 4.47 6.11
C ILE A 37 2.48 5.56 5.65
N PHE A 38 2.28 5.64 4.34
CA PHE A 38 1.39 6.60 3.70
C PHE A 38 0.13 5.89 3.19
N GLY A 39 -1.05 6.30 3.67
CA GLY A 39 -2.34 5.75 3.27
C GLY A 39 -3.00 6.56 2.15
N LEU A 40 -3.42 5.91 1.07
CA LEU A 40 -4.30 6.50 0.06
C LEU A 40 -5.73 6.05 0.36
N LEU A 41 -6.50 6.89 1.02
CA LEU A 41 -7.83 6.61 1.56
C LEU A 41 -8.92 7.13 0.65
N GLY A 42 -9.91 6.31 0.33
CA GLY A 42 -11.01 6.73 -0.52
C GLY A 42 -12.01 5.62 -0.83
N PRO A 43 -13.21 5.95 -1.33
CA PRO A 43 -14.21 4.96 -1.69
C PRO A 43 -13.80 4.17 -2.94
N ASN A 44 -14.55 3.10 -3.22
CA ASN A 44 -14.40 2.35 -4.46
C ASN A 44 -14.66 3.28 -5.66
N GLY A 45 -13.77 3.22 -6.66
CA GLY A 45 -13.83 4.11 -7.83
C GLY A 45 -13.25 5.52 -7.62
N ALA A 46 -12.67 5.82 -6.45
CA ALA A 46 -12.04 7.12 -6.20
C ALA A 46 -10.76 7.38 -7.01
N GLY A 47 -10.16 6.36 -7.63
CA GLY A 47 -8.92 6.46 -8.38
C GLY A 47 -7.69 5.88 -7.69
N LYS A 48 -7.84 5.20 -6.52
CA LYS A 48 -6.74 4.59 -5.77
C LYS A 48 -5.94 3.60 -6.61
N THR A 49 -6.57 2.54 -7.10
CA THR A 49 -5.93 1.50 -7.93
C THR A 49 -5.35 2.07 -9.23
N SER A 50 -6.01 3.05 -9.87
CA SER A 50 -5.46 3.72 -11.06
C SER A 50 -4.19 4.52 -10.74
N THR A 51 -4.15 5.15 -9.56
CA THR A 51 -2.95 5.84 -9.07
C THR A 51 -1.82 4.85 -8.79
N LEU A 52 -2.09 3.74 -8.08
CA LEU A 52 -1.10 2.68 -7.87
C LEU A 52 -0.58 2.12 -9.19
N SER A 53 -1.46 1.74 -10.11
CA SER A 53 -1.08 1.18 -11.42
C SER A 53 -0.22 2.16 -12.24
N ALA A 54 -0.43 3.48 -12.09
CA ALA A 54 0.44 4.47 -12.70
C ALA A 54 1.83 4.50 -12.04
N VAL A 55 1.91 4.39 -10.71
CA VAL A 55 3.19 4.29 -9.97
C VAL A 55 3.95 3.02 -10.36
N GLU A 56 3.27 1.88 -10.47
CA GLU A 56 3.83 0.59 -10.90
C GLU A 56 4.30 0.62 -12.37
N GLY A 57 3.87 1.61 -13.15
CA GLY A 57 4.13 1.69 -14.57
C GLY A 57 3.35 0.66 -15.40
N LEU A 58 2.23 0.15 -14.85
CA LEU A 58 1.29 -0.74 -15.56
C LEU A 58 0.33 0.05 -16.45
N VAL A 59 0.03 1.30 -16.06
CA VAL A 59 -0.84 2.20 -16.79
C VAL A 59 -0.07 3.47 -17.16
N LYS A 60 -0.22 3.91 -18.41
CA LYS A 60 0.33 5.19 -18.86
C LYS A 60 -0.51 6.32 -18.27
N TYR A 61 0.15 7.33 -17.72
CA TYR A 61 -0.49 8.58 -17.30
C TYR A 61 -0.28 9.66 -18.38
N ASP A 62 -1.25 10.57 -18.52
CA ASP A 62 -1.28 11.55 -19.60
C ASP A 62 -0.33 12.72 -19.34
N ALA A 63 -0.21 13.14 -18.09
CA ALA A 63 0.62 14.26 -17.64
C ALA A 63 1.19 14.01 -16.25
N GLY A 64 2.18 14.79 -15.85
CA GLY A 64 2.86 14.73 -14.57
C GLY A 64 4.13 13.87 -14.58
N THR A 65 4.69 13.63 -13.41
CA THR A 65 5.91 12.81 -13.21
C THR A 65 5.76 11.90 -12.00
N ILE A 66 6.37 10.73 -12.08
CA ILE A 66 6.49 9.78 -10.96
C ILE A 66 7.96 9.38 -10.85
N THR A 67 8.55 9.59 -9.67
CA THR A 67 9.91 9.14 -9.38
C THR A 67 9.93 8.19 -8.19
N ILE A 68 10.67 7.08 -8.31
CA ILE A 68 10.86 6.07 -7.27
C ILE A 68 12.35 5.95 -7.01
N ALA A 69 12.80 6.15 -5.78
CA ALA A 69 14.21 6.20 -5.42
C ALA A 69 15.04 7.17 -6.30
N GLY A 70 14.41 8.26 -6.78
CA GLY A 70 15.03 9.23 -7.70
C GLY A 70 14.95 8.85 -9.18
N PHE A 71 14.48 7.65 -9.54
CA PHE A 71 14.34 7.21 -10.94
C PHE A 71 12.94 7.55 -11.48
N ASP A 72 12.89 8.24 -12.62
CA ASP A 72 11.65 8.51 -13.35
C ASP A 72 11.09 7.18 -13.90
N ASN A 73 9.85 6.81 -13.52
CA ASN A 73 9.30 5.50 -13.87
C ASN A 73 8.97 5.33 -15.37
N ARG A 74 9.00 6.39 -16.17
CA ARG A 74 8.88 6.32 -17.64
C ARG A 74 10.22 6.25 -18.35
N LYS A 75 11.20 7.03 -17.86
CA LYS A 75 12.51 7.12 -18.51
C LYS A 75 13.43 5.98 -18.09
N GLU A 76 13.30 5.56 -16.83
CA GLU A 76 14.14 4.53 -16.20
C GLU A 76 13.30 3.43 -15.53
N PRO A 77 12.37 2.79 -16.28
CA PRO A 77 11.36 1.88 -15.70
C PRO A 77 11.97 0.67 -14.97
N LEU A 78 13.11 0.16 -15.42
CA LEU A 78 13.76 -0.97 -14.78
C LEU A 78 14.36 -0.58 -13.43
N ASN A 79 15.02 0.58 -13.36
CA ASN A 79 15.59 1.11 -12.13
C ASN A 79 14.48 1.44 -11.12
N ALA A 80 13.41 2.08 -11.55
CA ALA A 80 12.26 2.38 -10.71
C ALA A 80 11.65 1.09 -10.11
N ARG A 81 11.38 0.08 -10.96
CA ARG A 81 10.79 -1.21 -10.53
C ARG A 81 11.71 -2.02 -9.62
N ALA A 82 13.02 -1.99 -9.83
CA ALA A 82 13.98 -2.68 -8.98
C ALA A 82 13.98 -2.16 -7.53
N ASN A 83 13.48 -0.93 -7.31
CA ASN A 83 13.38 -0.30 -6.00
C ASN A 83 11.97 -0.40 -5.38
N MET A 84 11.06 -1.16 -5.99
CA MET A 84 9.65 -1.25 -5.61
C MET A 84 9.23 -2.69 -5.39
N GLY A 85 8.62 -2.97 -4.25
CA GLY A 85 7.92 -4.22 -3.96
C GLY A 85 6.42 -4.00 -4.01
N VAL A 86 5.69 -4.87 -4.71
CA VAL A 86 4.24 -4.71 -4.90
C VAL A 86 3.51 -5.94 -4.40
N GLN A 87 2.52 -5.72 -3.57
CA GLN A 87 1.51 -6.71 -3.21
C GLN A 87 0.16 -6.29 -3.79
N LEU A 88 -0.32 -7.06 -4.74
CA LEU A 88 -1.62 -6.84 -5.37
C LEU A 88 -2.77 -7.40 -4.52
N GLN A 89 -3.97 -6.83 -4.67
CA GLN A 89 -5.20 -7.24 -3.97
C GLN A 89 -5.55 -8.72 -4.22
N SER A 90 -5.31 -9.24 -5.42
CA SER A 90 -5.50 -10.65 -5.77
C SER A 90 -4.18 -11.26 -6.23
N THR A 91 -3.46 -11.90 -5.32
CA THR A 91 -2.27 -12.68 -5.68
C THR A 91 -2.67 -14.13 -5.92
N SER A 92 -2.75 -14.50 -7.19
CA SER A 92 -2.93 -15.90 -7.60
C SER A 92 -1.59 -16.52 -7.92
N PHE A 93 -0.86 -16.96 -6.90
CA PHE A 93 0.28 -17.86 -7.13
C PHE A 93 -0.21 -19.22 -7.57
N GLN A 94 0.68 -20.00 -8.20
CA GLN A 94 0.39 -21.37 -8.58
C GLN A 94 0.04 -22.18 -7.32
N THR A 95 -1.23 -22.58 -7.21
CA THR A 95 -1.79 -23.26 -6.03
C THR A 95 -1.12 -24.59 -5.73
N GLU A 96 -0.53 -25.23 -6.76
CA GLU A 96 0.14 -26.53 -6.67
C GLU A 96 1.59 -26.46 -6.18
N LEU A 97 2.23 -25.29 -6.25
CA LEU A 97 3.59 -25.11 -5.77
C LEU A 97 3.60 -25.02 -4.25
N LYS A 98 4.66 -25.59 -3.64
CA LYS A 98 4.93 -25.45 -2.22
C LYS A 98 5.39 -24.04 -1.88
N VAL A 99 5.13 -23.59 -0.64
CA VAL A 99 5.56 -22.27 -0.16
C VAL A 99 7.04 -22.01 -0.45
N GLN A 100 7.92 -22.96 -0.10
CA GLN A 100 9.36 -22.81 -0.35
C GLN A 100 9.72 -22.74 -1.85
N GLU A 101 8.94 -23.38 -2.72
CA GLU A 101 9.17 -23.36 -4.16
C GLU A 101 8.78 -22.00 -4.74
N ILE A 102 7.66 -21.43 -4.28
CA ILE A 102 7.22 -20.09 -4.64
C ILE A 102 8.27 -19.06 -4.21
N LEU A 103 8.72 -19.09 -2.95
CA LEU A 103 9.73 -18.18 -2.45
C LEU A 103 11.03 -18.25 -3.26
N LYS A 104 11.51 -19.46 -3.60
CA LYS A 104 12.69 -19.66 -4.45
C LYS A 104 12.49 -19.16 -5.87
N LEU A 105 11.31 -19.42 -6.46
CA LEU A 105 11.00 -18.96 -7.81
C LEU A 105 11.05 -17.42 -7.89
N TYR A 106 10.36 -16.74 -6.98
CA TYR A 106 10.30 -15.28 -7.01
C TYR A 106 11.61 -14.62 -6.58
N SER A 107 12.38 -15.23 -5.66
CA SER A 107 13.73 -14.74 -5.37
C SER A 107 14.63 -14.80 -6.60
N GLY A 108 14.56 -15.89 -7.36
CA GLY A 108 15.29 -16.03 -8.62
C GLY A 108 14.88 -15.00 -9.68
N ILE A 109 13.58 -14.70 -9.81
CA ILE A 109 13.07 -13.64 -10.69
C ILE A 109 13.60 -12.26 -10.28
N CYS A 110 13.71 -12.01 -8.97
CA CYS A 110 14.26 -10.76 -8.43
C CYS A 110 15.81 -10.72 -8.39
N GLY A 111 16.50 -11.77 -8.87
CA GLY A 111 17.96 -11.86 -8.84
C GLY A 111 18.55 -12.06 -7.44
N VAL A 112 17.74 -12.52 -6.48
CA VAL A 112 18.14 -12.74 -5.08
C VAL A 112 18.52 -14.20 -4.88
N ASP A 113 19.73 -14.45 -4.39
CA ASP A 113 20.13 -15.81 -3.99
C ASP A 113 19.47 -16.18 -2.64
N LEU A 114 18.56 -17.14 -2.69
CA LEU A 114 17.85 -17.67 -1.53
C LEU A 114 18.45 -19.03 -1.14
N ASN A 115 19.62 -19.02 -0.50
CA ASN A 115 20.23 -20.21 0.04
C ASN A 115 19.36 -20.81 1.19
N LYS A 116 19.70 -22.00 1.65
CA LYS A 116 18.92 -22.74 2.66
C LYS A 116 18.72 -21.94 3.96
N GLN A 117 19.78 -21.26 4.43
CA GLN A 117 19.73 -20.47 5.68
C GLN A 117 18.81 -19.26 5.53
N ARG A 118 18.95 -18.52 4.42
CA ARG A 118 18.10 -17.33 4.13
C ARG A 118 16.64 -17.74 3.93
N LEU A 119 16.38 -18.88 3.29
CA LEU A 119 15.02 -19.42 3.17
C LEU A 119 14.41 -19.76 4.53
N GLN A 120 15.18 -20.40 5.41
CA GLN A 120 14.71 -20.72 6.77
C GLN A 120 14.40 -19.44 7.56
N GLN A 121 15.26 -18.43 7.49
CA GLN A 121 15.03 -17.14 8.15
C GLN A 121 13.78 -16.47 7.59
N LEU A 122 13.61 -16.40 6.28
CA LEU A 122 12.43 -15.81 5.64
C LEU A 122 11.14 -16.50 6.06
N LEU A 123 11.14 -17.85 6.13
CA LEU A 123 9.99 -18.63 6.61
C LEU A 123 9.68 -18.33 8.08
N ALA A 124 10.71 -18.19 8.93
CA ALA A 124 10.55 -17.80 10.32
C ALA A 124 9.98 -16.37 10.45
N ASP A 125 10.51 -15.41 9.69
CA ASP A 125 10.06 -14.03 9.70
C ASP A 125 8.57 -13.91 9.33
N ILE A 126 8.06 -14.83 8.50
CA ILE A 126 6.64 -14.85 8.13
C ILE A 126 5.81 -15.85 8.95
N GLY A 127 6.44 -16.60 9.88
CA GLY A 127 5.78 -17.60 10.72
C GLY A 127 5.14 -18.72 9.92
N LEU A 128 5.89 -19.28 8.95
CA LEU A 128 5.47 -20.37 8.07
C LEU A 128 6.48 -21.52 7.98
N GLU A 129 7.34 -21.71 8.99
CA GLU A 129 8.33 -22.78 9.04
C GLU A 129 7.68 -24.16 8.88
N ASP A 130 6.60 -24.41 9.63
CA ASP A 130 5.85 -25.67 9.58
C ASP A 130 5.03 -25.84 8.31
N SER A 131 4.88 -24.77 7.52
CA SER A 131 4.11 -24.76 6.29
C SER A 131 4.98 -24.71 5.03
N ALA A 132 6.30 -24.73 5.16
CA ALA A 132 7.24 -24.63 4.04
C ALA A 132 6.99 -25.67 2.92
N HIS A 133 6.54 -26.85 3.30
CA HIS A 133 6.27 -27.97 2.38
C HIS A 133 4.81 -28.09 1.93
N LYS A 134 3.89 -27.26 2.51
CA LYS A 134 2.49 -27.24 2.09
C LYS A 134 2.36 -26.55 0.74
N LYS A 135 1.38 -26.98 -0.05
CA LYS A 135 1.00 -26.29 -1.28
C LYS A 135 0.36 -24.94 -0.93
N TYR A 136 0.57 -23.94 -1.78
CA TYR A 136 0.00 -22.61 -1.58
C TYR A 136 -1.53 -22.62 -1.46
N GLY A 137 -2.20 -23.46 -2.24
CA GLY A 137 -3.65 -23.64 -2.16
C GLY A 137 -4.18 -24.25 -0.86
N GLU A 138 -3.32 -24.86 -0.03
CA GLU A 138 -3.68 -25.43 1.28
C GLU A 138 -3.55 -24.41 2.43
N LEU A 139 -3.03 -23.21 2.14
CA LEU A 139 -2.83 -22.15 3.12
C LEU A 139 -4.14 -21.41 3.40
N SER A 140 -4.31 -20.94 4.65
CA SER A 140 -5.35 -19.97 4.96
C SER A 140 -5.09 -18.63 4.24
N GLY A 141 -6.13 -17.80 4.06
CA GLY A 141 -5.99 -16.49 3.45
C GLY A 141 -4.91 -15.61 4.10
N GLY A 142 -4.85 -15.59 5.45
CA GLY A 142 -3.80 -14.87 6.17
C GLY A 142 -2.40 -15.46 5.96
N GLN A 143 -2.25 -16.77 5.76
CA GLN A 143 -0.99 -17.42 5.40
C GLN A 143 -0.57 -17.05 3.97
N GLN A 144 -1.50 -17.08 3.02
CA GLN A 144 -1.27 -16.65 1.63
C GLN A 144 -0.83 -15.19 1.56
N GLN A 145 -1.47 -14.32 2.34
CA GLN A 145 -1.11 -12.90 2.46
C GLN A 145 0.33 -12.72 2.94
N ARG A 146 0.77 -13.52 3.94
CA ARG A 146 2.13 -13.48 4.44
C ARG A 146 3.17 -13.93 3.41
N VAL A 147 2.87 -14.93 2.61
CA VAL A 147 3.73 -15.34 1.47
C VAL A 147 3.82 -14.21 0.44
N SER A 148 2.70 -13.59 0.09
CA SER A 148 2.65 -12.47 -0.86
C SER A 148 3.52 -11.30 -0.39
N LEU A 149 3.39 -10.93 0.88
CA LEU A 149 4.17 -9.86 1.48
C LEU A 149 5.68 -10.17 1.51
N ALA A 150 6.05 -11.44 1.81
CA ALA A 150 7.44 -11.88 1.76
C ALA A 150 8.04 -11.74 0.35
N ILE A 151 7.26 -12.08 -0.68
CA ILE A 151 7.69 -11.92 -2.08
C ILE A 151 7.87 -10.44 -2.44
N ALA A 152 6.93 -9.58 -2.04
CA ALA A 152 7.03 -8.15 -2.29
C ALA A 152 8.28 -7.51 -1.66
N THR A 153 8.82 -8.12 -0.59
CA THR A 153 9.97 -7.58 0.17
C THR A 153 11.28 -8.35 -0.04
N ILE A 154 11.27 -9.44 -0.82
CA ILE A 154 12.39 -10.39 -0.92
C ILE A 154 13.70 -9.77 -1.44
N HIS A 155 13.59 -8.73 -2.26
CA HIS A 155 14.71 -7.98 -2.84
C HIS A 155 15.03 -6.67 -2.10
N GLU A 156 14.46 -6.49 -0.89
CA GLU A 156 14.68 -5.34 0.00
C GLU A 156 14.41 -3.99 -0.70
N PRO A 157 13.22 -3.79 -1.31
CA PRO A 157 12.89 -2.55 -2.02
C PRO A 157 12.82 -1.35 -1.07
N VAL A 158 13.05 -0.16 -1.58
CA VAL A 158 12.92 1.07 -0.77
C VAL A 158 11.45 1.50 -0.60
N LEU A 159 10.61 1.15 -1.56
CA LEU A 159 9.17 1.41 -1.56
C LEU A 159 8.38 0.10 -1.58
N ILE A 160 7.44 -0.06 -0.68
CA ILE A 160 6.50 -1.19 -0.66
C ILE A 160 5.11 -0.66 -0.94
N MET A 161 4.40 -1.28 -1.88
CA MET A 161 3.05 -0.91 -2.28
C MET A 161 2.07 -2.04 -1.95
N LEU A 162 0.98 -1.69 -1.26
CA LEU A 162 -0.02 -2.63 -0.77
C LEU A 162 -1.42 -2.15 -1.20
N ASP A 163 -2.08 -2.91 -2.08
CA ASP A 163 -3.43 -2.56 -2.52
C ASP A 163 -4.48 -3.29 -1.66
N GLU A 164 -5.16 -2.53 -0.79
CA GLU A 164 -6.19 -3.00 0.15
C GLU A 164 -5.76 -4.27 0.94
N PRO A 165 -4.63 -4.23 1.66
CA PRO A 165 -3.95 -5.42 2.17
C PRO A 165 -4.75 -6.20 3.21
N THR A 166 -5.72 -5.58 3.90
CA THR A 166 -6.51 -6.22 4.97
C THR A 166 -7.89 -6.69 4.51
N THR A 167 -8.23 -6.49 3.23
CA THR A 167 -9.55 -6.88 2.71
C THR A 167 -9.76 -8.39 2.83
N GLY A 168 -10.89 -8.77 3.44
CA GLY A 168 -11.27 -10.17 3.65
C GLY A 168 -10.54 -10.90 4.79
N LEU A 169 -9.70 -10.21 5.57
CA LEU A 169 -9.04 -10.80 6.73
C LEU A 169 -9.93 -10.68 7.99
N ASP A 170 -9.86 -11.73 8.83
CA ASP A 170 -10.41 -11.68 10.18
C ASP A 170 -9.65 -10.67 11.07
N PRO A 171 -10.22 -10.20 12.19
CA PRO A 171 -9.61 -9.18 13.04
C PRO A 171 -8.21 -9.55 13.57
N GLN A 172 -7.94 -10.83 13.85
CA GLN A 172 -6.65 -11.28 14.34
C GLN A 172 -5.59 -11.24 13.24
N SER A 173 -5.92 -11.76 12.06
CA SER A 173 -5.05 -11.73 10.87
C SER A 173 -4.73 -10.31 10.46
N ARG A 174 -5.72 -9.38 10.55
CA ARG A 174 -5.53 -7.96 10.27
C ARG A 174 -4.49 -7.32 11.18
N ARG A 175 -4.59 -7.52 12.52
CA ARG A 175 -3.61 -6.99 13.49
C ARG A 175 -2.20 -7.52 13.23
N GLN A 176 -2.07 -8.81 12.95
CA GLN A 176 -0.77 -9.41 12.60
C GLN A 176 -0.18 -8.82 11.33
N LEU A 177 -1.01 -8.46 10.35
CA LEU A 177 -0.55 -7.79 9.14
C LEU A 177 -0.10 -6.37 9.44
N TRP A 178 -0.83 -5.61 10.26
CA TRP A 178 -0.45 -4.26 10.68
C TRP A 178 0.92 -4.25 11.38
N GLU A 179 1.15 -5.15 12.34
CA GLU A 179 2.45 -5.31 13.01
C GLU A 179 3.60 -5.54 12.01
N ARG A 180 3.34 -6.30 10.93
CA ARG A 180 4.33 -6.53 9.88
C ARG A 180 4.59 -5.29 9.05
N ILE A 181 3.55 -4.53 8.70
CA ILE A 181 3.66 -3.27 7.96
C ILE A 181 4.46 -2.25 8.79
N GLU A 182 4.19 -2.17 10.11
CA GLU A 182 4.98 -1.35 11.03
C GLU A 182 6.45 -1.79 11.09
N GLY A 183 6.71 -3.10 11.15
CA GLY A 183 8.07 -3.63 11.09
C GLY A 183 8.82 -3.28 9.78
N MET A 184 8.12 -3.12 8.66
CA MET A 184 8.72 -2.63 7.42
C MET A 184 9.11 -1.16 7.53
N ARG A 185 8.21 -0.31 8.07
CA ARG A 185 8.51 1.09 8.37
C ARG A 185 9.75 1.22 9.27
N GLU A 186 9.84 0.42 10.32
CA GLU A 186 10.98 0.43 11.25
C GLU A 186 12.29 0.04 10.58
N LYS A 187 12.26 -0.85 9.59
CA LYS A 187 13.41 -1.21 8.75
C LYS A 187 13.79 -0.11 7.74
N GLY A 188 13.01 0.97 7.67
CA GLY A 188 13.30 2.13 6.82
C GLY A 188 12.61 2.10 5.45
N HIS A 189 11.78 1.09 5.15
CA HIS A 189 10.99 1.10 3.91
C HIS A 189 9.93 2.21 3.95
N GLY A 190 9.72 2.90 2.83
CA GLY A 190 8.50 3.66 2.63
C GLY A 190 7.38 2.71 2.22
N VAL A 191 6.21 2.85 2.82
CA VAL A 191 5.05 2.02 2.51
C VAL A 191 3.92 2.90 1.98
N LEU A 192 3.44 2.60 0.78
CA LEU A 192 2.22 3.17 0.22
C LEU A 192 1.13 2.10 0.29
N LEU A 193 0.07 2.33 1.05
CA LEU A 193 -1.08 1.44 1.06
C LEU A 193 -2.34 2.16 0.58
N THR A 194 -3.20 1.43 -0.13
CA THR A 194 -4.57 1.88 -0.37
C THR A 194 -5.50 1.24 0.64
N THR A 195 -6.49 1.99 1.07
CA THR A 195 -7.54 1.45 1.94
C THR A 195 -8.85 2.22 1.79
N HIS A 196 -9.93 1.58 2.13
CA HIS A 196 -11.21 2.21 2.39
C HIS A 196 -11.58 2.12 3.89
N SER A 197 -10.73 1.49 4.72
CA SER A 197 -10.94 1.33 6.15
C SER A 197 -10.32 2.49 6.93
N MET A 198 -11.17 3.26 7.62
CA MET A 198 -10.71 4.32 8.53
C MET A 198 -9.93 3.77 9.71
N GLU A 199 -10.36 2.59 10.23
CA GLU A 199 -9.66 1.89 11.30
C GLU A 199 -8.21 1.57 10.91
N GLU A 200 -7.98 1.08 9.69
CA GLU A 200 -6.63 0.81 9.19
C GLU A 200 -5.82 2.10 9.04
N ALA A 201 -6.43 3.15 8.46
CA ALA A 201 -5.77 4.43 8.29
C ALA A 201 -5.34 5.06 9.62
N GLU A 202 -6.20 5.00 10.66
CA GLU A 202 -5.89 5.50 12.00
C GLU A 202 -4.88 4.61 12.74
N ALA A 203 -4.91 3.28 12.50
CA ALA A 203 -4.07 2.34 13.25
C ALA A 203 -2.61 2.35 12.79
N VAL A 204 -2.34 2.47 11.49
CA VAL A 204 -1.00 2.21 10.95
C VAL A 204 -0.41 3.32 10.11
N CYS A 205 -1.22 4.26 9.55
CA CYS A 205 -0.69 5.30 8.67
C CYS A 205 -0.12 6.48 9.45
N ASP A 206 1.11 6.88 9.12
CA ASP A 206 1.72 8.11 9.63
C ASP A 206 1.10 9.35 8.96
N ARG A 207 0.81 9.26 7.65
CA ARG A 207 0.07 10.28 6.88
C ARG A 207 -0.93 9.60 5.96
N ILE A 208 -2.01 10.31 5.66
CA ILE A 208 -3.04 9.86 4.72
C ILE A 208 -3.35 10.94 3.70
N ALA A 209 -3.65 10.51 2.48
CA ALA A 209 -4.31 11.33 1.48
C ALA A 209 -5.75 10.84 1.29
N ILE A 210 -6.72 11.72 1.49
CA ILE A 210 -8.11 11.45 1.11
C ILE A 210 -8.25 11.72 -0.39
N ILE A 211 -8.66 10.69 -1.14
CA ILE A 211 -8.91 10.78 -2.58
C ILE A 211 -10.39 10.55 -2.88
N ASP A 212 -11.01 11.43 -3.67
CA ASP A 212 -12.35 11.24 -4.21
C ASP A 212 -12.41 11.80 -5.64
N HIS A 213 -13.19 11.14 -6.51
CA HIS A 213 -13.35 11.49 -7.93
C HIS A 213 -12.03 11.76 -8.67
N GLY A 214 -10.98 10.99 -8.34
CA GLY A 214 -9.66 11.09 -8.93
C GLY A 214 -8.82 12.26 -8.45
N ARG A 215 -9.21 12.98 -7.40
CA ARG A 215 -8.50 14.12 -6.84
C ARG A 215 -8.11 13.88 -5.39
N VAL A 216 -6.95 14.36 -5.01
CA VAL A 216 -6.58 14.47 -3.60
C VAL A 216 -7.34 15.65 -2.99
N ILE A 217 -8.09 15.39 -1.93
CA ILE A 217 -8.89 16.38 -1.19
C ILE A 217 -8.07 16.98 -0.05
N ALA A 218 -7.36 16.13 0.70
CA ALA A 218 -6.54 16.54 1.83
C ALA A 218 -5.40 15.55 2.05
N ILE A 219 -4.26 16.03 2.59
CA ILE A 219 -3.11 15.20 3.03
C ILE A 219 -2.68 15.70 4.40
N GLU A 220 -2.75 14.82 5.41
CA GLU A 220 -2.31 15.11 6.78
C GLU A 220 -2.07 13.81 7.55
N THR A 221 -1.61 13.90 8.81
CA THR A 221 -1.73 12.76 9.75
C THR A 221 -3.20 12.56 10.13
N PRO A 222 -3.63 11.34 10.49
CA PRO A 222 -5.02 11.09 10.90
C PRO A 222 -5.48 12.04 12.02
N GLU A 223 -4.65 12.30 13.03
CA GLU A 223 -4.96 13.16 14.16
C GLU A 223 -5.13 14.62 13.74
N ILE A 224 -4.22 15.15 12.91
CA ILE A 224 -4.29 16.53 12.40
C ILE A 224 -5.51 16.68 11.50
N MET A 225 -5.84 15.66 10.69
CA MET A 225 -7.02 15.65 9.83
C MET A 225 -8.29 15.82 10.66
N ILE A 226 -8.43 15.05 11.75
CA ILE A 226 -9.57 15.15 12.67
C ILE A 226 -9.60 16.53 13.34
N GLU A 227 -8.46 16.99 13.86
CA GLU A 227 -8.37 18.26 14.61
C GLU A 227 -8.74 19.47 13.73
N LYS A 228 -8.28 19.49 12.49
CA LYS A 228 -8.58 20.58 11.54
C LYS A 228 -10.05 20.67 11.17
N HIS A 229 -10.72 19.53 11.03
CA HIS A 229 -12.07 19.46 10.48
C HIS A 229 -13.17 19.25 11.52
N LYS A 230 -12.84 19.03 12.79
CA LYS A 230 -13.84 18.78 13.86
C LYS A 230 -14.86 19.90 14.06
N GLY A 231 -14.56 21.11 13.59
CA GLY A 231 -15.44 22.29 13.64
C GLY A 231 -16.27 22.53 12.39
N ASP A 232 -16.05 21.77 11.33
CA ASP A 232 -16.76 21.94 10.06
C ASP A 232 -18.22 21.48 10.18
N ALA A 233 -19.15 22.25 9.65
CA ALA A 233 -20.59 21.99 9.80
C ALA A 233 -21.00 20.63 9.22
N GLU A 234 -20.42 20.24 8.08
CA GLU A 234 -20.66 18.98 7.41
C GLU A 234 -20.12 17.79 8.22
N VAL A 235 -18.95 17.95 8.88
CA VAL A 235 -18.32 16.93 9.73
C VAL A 235 -19.13 16.76 11.02
N ILE A 236 -19.57 17.86 11.64
CA ILE A 236 -20.44 17.82 12.82
C ILE A 236 -21.76 17.14 12.50
N ALA A 237 -22.34 17.43 11.32
CA ALA A 237 -23.59 16.80 10.88
C ALA A 237 -23.42 15.28 10.61
N ALA A 238 -22.23 14.83 10.23
CA ALA A 238 -21.92 13.41 10.04
C ALA A 238 -21.70 12.67 11.36
N SER A 239 -21.21 13.38 12.39
CA SER A 239 -20.86 12.79 13.67
C SER A 239 -22.08 12.30 14.47
N ARG A 240 -22.07 11.02 14.86
CA ARG A 240 -23.18 10.37 15.58
C ARG A 240 -22.96 10.27 17.10
N LYS A 241 -21.75 10.47 17.60
CA LYS A 241 -21.37 10.14 18.99
C LYS A 241 -20.72 11.29 19.77
N GLY A 242 -20.80 12.53 19.30
CA GLY A 242 -20.24 13.70 20.00
C GLY A 242 -18.73 13.83 19.96
N LYS A 243 -17.99 12.79 19.54
CA LYS A 243 -16.54 12.84 19.25
C LYS A 243 -16.37 12.61 17.75
N VAL A 244 -15.77 13.59 17.08
CA VAL A 244 -15.46 13.49 15.65
C VAL A 244 -14.38 12.42 15.43
N THR A 245 -14.61 11.55 14.44
CA THR A 245 -13.71 10.49 14.00
C THR A 245 -13.19 10.79 12.60
N LEU A 246 -12.19 10.06 12.12
CA LEU A 246 -11.73 10.16 10.73
C LEU A 246 -12.84 9.82 9.74
N GLU A 247 -13.74 8.91 10.09
CA GLU A 247 -14.92 8.57 9.27
C GLU A 247 -15.85 9.78 9.10
N ASP A 248 -16.12 10.52 10.17
CA ASP A 248 -16.94 11.73 10.12
C ASP A 248 -16.30 12.81 9.23
N VAL A 249 -14.97 12.99 9.35
CA VAL A 249 -14.20 13.91 8.51
C VAL A 249 -14.28 13.49 7.04
N PHE A 250 -14.10 12.20 6.76
CA PHE A 250 -14.20 11.67 5.41
C PHE A 250 -15.58 11.93 4.80
N ILE A 251 -16.66 11.64 5.55
CA ILE A 251 -18.04 11.89 5.11
C ILE A 251 -18.28 13.38 4.87
N GLY A 252 -17.82 14.25 5.77
CA GLY A 252 -17.93 15.70 5.64
C GLY A 252 -17.23 16.24 4.40
N LEU A 253 -16.00 15.80 4.14
CA LEU A 253 -15.19 16.27 2.99
C LEU A 253 -15.67 15.73 1.64
N THR A 254 -16.20 14.49 1.59
CA THR A 254 -16.61 13.85 0.34
C THR A 254 -18.12 13.90 0.10
N GLY A 255 -18.91 14.25 1.10
CA GLY A 255 -20.38 14.25 1.05
C GLY A 255 -20.99 12.84 0.90
N LYS A 256 -20.22 11.78 1.16
CA LYS A 256 -20.64 10.38 0.93
C LYS A 256 -20.20 9.50 2.08
N ALA A 257 -21.13 8.74 2.65
CA ALA A 257 -20.78 7.58 3.45
C ALA A 257 -20.02 6.57 2.57
N LEU A 258 -19.04 5.87 3.15
CA LEU A 258 -18.39 4.76 2.48
C LEU A 258 -19.47 3.79 1.99
N ARG A 259 -19.50 3.57 0.67
CA ARG A 259 -20.35 2.54 0.09
C ARG A 259 -19.62 1.21 0.29
N ASN A 260 -20.18 0.33 1.12
CA ASN A 260 -19.77 -1.06 1.24
C ASN A 260 -19.91 -1.80 -0.09
#